data_facf0be5d1dd54adcc875a45cb835007
#
_entry.id   facf0be5d1dd54adcc875a45cb835007
#
_cell.length_a   1.000
_cell.length_b   1.000
_cell.length_c   1.000
_cell.angle_alpha   90.00
_cell.angle_beta   90.00
_cell.angle_gamma   90.00
#
_symmetry.space_group_name_H-M   'P 1'
#
loop_
_entity.id
_entity.type
_entity.pdbx_description
1 polymer ?
#
loop_
_entity_poly.entity_id
_entity_poly.type
_entity_poly.pdbx_seq_one_letter_code
_entity_poly.pdbx_strand_id
1 'polypeptide(L)'
;MIAYPQSIDFHFYRSYHQDPYNKAIHLICIPMLSLCFLNFASIIKADRALLLFYSCYYFSFGLKVGTIMTTYLIGLYIFANFWRIYNVNWRENSYYLFAFAWIFQFFGHYIEGNRPALLTGFKQAFLEAPLFTMEYVYPSLLDSL
;
A
#
# COMPACT_ATOMS: atom_id res chain seq x y z
N MET A 1 25.22 0.11 -14.10
CA MET A 1 24.17 0.64 -13.23
C MET A 1 23.89 -0.44 -12.20
N ILE A 2 24.19 -0.20 -10.93
CA ILE A 2 23.92 -1.19 -9.86
C ILE A 2 22.43 -1.05 -9.56
N ALA A 3 21.63 -2.05 -9.97
CA ALA A 3 20.22 -2.09 -9.61
C ALA A 3 20.09 -2.18 -8.08
N TYR A 4 19.37 -1.28 -7.47
CA TYR A 4 19.04 -1.38 -6.05
C TYR A 4 18.25 -2.67 -5.82
N PRO A 5 18.56 -3.49 -4.80
CA PRO A 5 17.81 -4.72 -4.50
C PRO A 5 16.29 -4.49 -4.38
N GLN A 6 15.87 -3.32 -3.89
CA GLN A 6 14.48 -2.91 -3.76
C GLN A 6 13.78 -2.75 -5.13
N SER A 7 14.48 -2.33 -6.18
CA SER A 7 13.90 -2.23 -7.52
C SER A 7 13.50 -3.61 -8.08
N ILE A 8 14.24 -4.66 -7.71
CA ILE A 8 13.95 -6.04 -8.12
C ILE A 8 12.64 -6.53 -7.47
N ASP A 9 12.47 -6.27 -6.18
CA ASP A 9 11.25 -6.61 -5.44
C ASP A 9 10.02 -5.89 -6.02
N PHE A 10 10.16 -4.62 -6.38
CA PHE A 10 9.09 -3.83 -6.98
C PHE A 10 8.73 -4.35 -8.39
N HIS A 11 9.71 -4.65 -9.25
CA HIS A 11 9.46 -5.23 -10.57
C HIS A 11 8.78 -6.59 -10.47
N PHE A 12 9.15 -7.41 -9.49
CA PHE A 12 8.49 -8.66 -9.19
C PHE A 12 7.02 -8.42 -8.85
N TYR A 13 6.71 -7.51 -7.91
CA TYR A 13 5.33 -7.16 -7.55
C TYR A 13 4.52 -6.69 -8.77
N ARG A 14 5.09 -5.80 -9.58
CA ARG A 14 4.48 -5.25 -10.79
C ARG A 14 4.15 -6.33 -11.82
N SER A 15 4.91 -7.42 -11.92
CA SER A 15 4.67 -8.51 -12.86
C SER A 15 3.37 -9.27 -12.61
N TYR A 16 2.83 -9.22 -11.39
CA TYR A 16 1.56 -9.83 -11.00
C TYR A 16 0.34 -8.90 -11.22
N HIS A 17 0.57 -7.68 -11.74
CA HIS A 17 -0.46 -6.66 -11.89
C HIS A 17 -0.35 -6.03 -13.28
N GLN A 18 -0.72 -6.77 -14.32
CA GLN A 18 -0.68 -6.29 -15.71
C GLN A 18 -2.06 -5.92 -16.22
N ASP A 19 -3.12 -6.62 -15.77
CA ASP A 19 -4.49 -6.37 -16.17
C ASP A 19 -5.01 -5.00 -15.67
N PRO A 20 -5.65 -4.18 -16.52
CA PRO A 20 -6.13 -2.85 -16.14
C PRO A 20 -7.21 -2.86 -15.08
N TYR A 21 -8.07 -3.90 -15.04
CA TYR A 21 -9.11 -4.01 -14.01
C TYR A 21 -8.50 -4.38 -12.67
N ASN A 22 -7.54 -5.31 -12.66
CA ASN A 22 -6.80 -5.65 -11.44
C ASN A 22 -6.04 -4.44 -10.89
N LYS A 23 -5.37 -3.65 -11.76
CA LYS A 23 -4.72 -2.40 -11.37
C LYS A 23 -5.69 -1.39 -10.76
N ALA A 24 -6.86 -1.20 -11.37
CA ALA A 24 -7.88 -0.27 -10.87
C ALA A 24 -8.41 -0.71 -9.48
N ILE A 25 -8.64 -2.01 -9.28
CA ILE A 25 -9.03 -2.56 -7.99
C ILE A 25 -7.94 -2.28 -6.94
N HIS A 26 -6.68 -2.56 -7.25
CA HIS A 26 -5.56 -2.33 -6.34
C HIS A 26 -5.37 -0.86 -6.01
N LEU A 27 -5.55 0.04 -6.99
CA LEU A 27 -5.48 1.50 -6.79
C LEU A 27 -6.46 2.00 -5.72
N ILE A 28 -7.63 1.37 -5.60
CA ILE A 28 -8.64 1.70 -4.60
C ILE A 28 -8.39 0.93 -3.30
N CYS A 29 -8.20 -0.37 -3.40
CA CYS A 29 -8.16 -1.26 -2.23
C CYS A 29 -6.88 -1.14 -1.40
N ILE A 30 -5.73 -0.81 -1.99
CA ILE A 30 -4.47 -0.67 -1.23
C ILE A 30 -4.50 0.53 -0.28
N PRO A 31 -4.94 1.75 -0.68
CA PRO A 31 -5.14 2.84 0.28
C PRO A 31 -6.14 2.50 1.40
N MET A 32 -7.22 1.76 1.07
CA MET A 32 -8.18 1.28 2.06
C MET A 32 -7.52 0.33 3.08
N LEU A 33 -6.72 -0.63 2.62
CA LEU A 33 -5.96 -1.52 3.50
C LEU A 33 -4.94 -0.76 4.35
N SER A 34 -4.23 0.20 3.76
CA SER A 34 -3.27 1.05 4.48
C SER A 34 -3.95 1.84 5.61
N LEU A 35 -5.15 2.37 5.35
CA LEU A 35 -6.00 3.01 6.36
C LEU A 35 -6.36 2.02 7.48
N CYS A 36 -6.80 0.81 7.14
CA CYS A 36 -7.15 -0.22 8.12
C CYS A 36 -5.95 -0.61 8.98
N PHE A 37 -4.76 -0.78 8.39
CA PHE A 37 -3.54 -1.08 9.14
C PHE A 37 -3.17 0.03 10.13
N LEU A 38 -3.28 1.30 9.74
CA LEU A 38 -3.10 2.44 10.65
C LEU A 38 -4.12 2.42 11.79
N ASN A 39 -5.37 2.12 11.50
CA ASN A 39 -6.43 2.01 12.51
C ASN A 39 -6.15 0.83 13.47
N PHE A 40 -5.78 -0.34 12.98
CA PHE A 40 -5.45 -1.49 13.83
C PHE A 40 -4.19 -1.24 14.66
N ALA A 41 -3.16 -0.65 14.07
CA ALA A 41 -1.95 -0.27 14.79
C ALA A 41 -2.23 0.74 15.91
N SER A 42 -3.22 1.63 15.74
CA SER A 42 -3.59 2.60 16.77
C SER A 42 -4.18 1.95 18.02
N ILE A 43 -4.80 0.77 17.93
CA ILE A 43 -5.34 0.03 19.08
C ILE A 43 -4.23 -0.29 20.09
N ILE A 44 -3.03 -0.61 19.59
CA ILE A 44 -1.84 -0.88 20.40
C ILE A 44 -0.87 0.32 20.45
N LYS A 45 -1.32 1.50 20.05
CA LYS A 45 -0.54 2.75 20.01
C LYS A 45 0.73 2.67 19.14
N ALA A 46 0.73 1.84 18.11
CA ALA A 46 1.85 1.60 17.19
C ALA A 46 1.69 2.29 15.82
N ASP A 47 0.63 3.05 15.59
CA ASP A 47 0.34 3.72 14.31
C ASP A 47 1.43 4.73 13.89
N ARG A 48 2.02 5.46 14.85
CA ARG A 48 3.16 6.37 14.57
C ARG A 48 4.44 5.61 14.25
N ALA A 49 4.69 4.49 14.94
CA ALA A 49 5.84 3.64 14.65
C ALA A 49 5.71 2.99 13.26
N LEU A 50 4.50 2.59 12.88
CA LEU A 50 4.22 2.06 11.55
C LEU A 50 4.47 3.13 10.48
N LEU A 51 3.96 4.35 10.67
CA LEU A 51 4.22 5.49 9.78
C LEU A 51 5.72 5.75 9.61
N LEU A 52 6.45 5.79 10.70
CA LEU A 52 7.91 6.02 10.68
C LEU A 52 8.64 4.89 9.94
N PHE A 53 8.29 3.64 10.21
CA PHE A 53 8.87 2.46 9.57
C PHE A 53 8.73 2.53 8.04
N TYR A 54 7.52 2.75 7.54
CA TYR A 54 7.28 2.86 6.10
C TYR A 54 7.96 4.10 5.49
N SER A 55 7.99 5.23 6.19
CA SER A 55 8.70 6.42 5.73
C SER A 55 10.20 6.14 5.57
N CYS A 56 10.84 5.55 6.58
CA CYS A 56 12.25 5.15 6.50
C CYS A 56 12.50 4.16 5.36
N TYR A 57 11.60 3.18 5.19
CA TYR A 57 11.68 2.23 4.09
C TYR A 57 11.66 2.93 2.72
N TYR A 58 10.72 3.85 2.50
CA TYR A 58 10.65 4.55 1.20
C TYR A 58 11.78 5.54 0.97
N PHE A 59 12.38 6.11 2.00
CA PHE A 59 13.60 6.90 1.86
C PHE A 59 14.80 6.07 1.40
N SER A 60 14.81 4.75 1.60
CA SER A 60 15.85 3.87 1.05
C SER A 60 15.83 3.80 -0.50
N PHE A 61 14.74 4.19 -1.14
CA PHE A 61 14.62 4.33 -2.60
C PHE A 61 15.10 5.71 -3.11
N GLY A 62 15.57 6.58 -2.22
CA GLY A 62 16.06 7.92 -2.55
C GLY A 62 15.10 9.03 -2.11
N LEU A 63 15.60 10.26 -2.17
CA LEU A 63 14.92 11.44 -1.61
C LEU A 63 13.56 11.71 -2.28
N LYS A 64 13.48 11.58 -3.61
CA LYS A 64 12.24 11.82 -4.38
C LYS A 64 11.13 10.86 -3.93
N VAL A 65 11.40 9.55 -3.97
CA VAL A 65 10.45 8.51 -3.60
C VAL A 65 10.07 8.64 -2.13
N GLY A 66 11.07 8.76 -1.24
CA GLY A 66 10.86 8.92 0.18
C GLY A 66 9.97 10.11 0.54
N THR A 67 10.18 11.27 -0.07
CA THR A 67 9.37 12.46 0.18
C THR A 67 7.93 12.28 -0.29
N ILE A 68 7.72 11.80 -1.51
CA ILE A 68 6.37 11.61 -2.08
C ILE A 68 5.59 10.57 -1.27
N MET A 69 6.20 9.42 -1.01
CA MET A 69 5.56 8.35 -0.26
C MET A 69 5.28 8.73 1.19
N THR A 70 6.20 9.42 1.85
CA THR A 70 5.97 9.92 3.21
C THR A 70 4.83 10.94 3.26
N THR A 71 4.75 11.83 2.29
CA THR A 71 3.63 12.79 2.19
C THR A 71 2.29 12.06 2.02
N TYR A 72 2.24 11.05 1.14
CA TYR A 72 1.07 10.20 0.97
C TYR A 72 0.68 9.48 2.27
N LEU A 73 1.64 8.88 2.98
CA LEU A 73 1.40 8.21 4.24
C LEU A 73 0.94 9.14 5.36
N ILE A 74 1.47 10.36 5.42
CA ILE A 74 1.01 11.41 6.36
C ILE A 74 -0.45 11.77 6.05
N GLY A 75 -0.81 11.93 4.79
CA GLY A 75 -2.20 12.16 4.37
C GLY A 75 -3.14 11.05 4.84
N LEU A 76 -2.75 9.79 4.63
CA LEU A 76 -3.49 8.63 5.14
C LEU A 76 -3.58 8.61 6.67
N TYR A 77 -2.50 8.94 7.37
CA TYR A 77 -2.48 9.01 8.83
C TYR A 77 -3.42 10.09 9.38
N ILE A 78 -3.43 11.28 8.76
CA ILE A 78 -4.38 12.35 9.09
C ILE A 78 -5.81 11.87 8.85
N PHE A 79 -6.09 11.25 7.70
CA PHE A 79 -7.41 10.70 7.40
C PHE A 79 -7.82 9.61 8.39
N ALA A 80 -6.89 8.72 8.80
CA ALA A 80 -7.14 7.70 9.81
C ALA A 80 -7.55 8.32 11.16
N ASN A 81 -6.91 9.44 11.56
CA ASN A 81 -7.32 10.17 12.77
C ASN A 81 -8.73 10.74 12.64
N PHE A 82 -9.06 11.39 11.51
CA PHE A 82 -10.43 11.87 11.25
C PHE A 82 -11.42 10.72 11.26
N TRP A 83 -11.11 9.61 10.60
CA TRP A 83 -11.96 8.41 10.60
C TRP A 83 -12.28 7.94 12.02
N ARG A 84 -11.29 7.87 12.91
CA ARG A 84 -11.46 7.45 14.30
C ARG A 84 -12.28 8.45 15.15
N ILE A 85 -12.14 9.74 14.86
CA ILE A 85 -12.86 10.80 15.62
C ILE A 85 -14.32 10.85 15.22
N TYR A 86 -14.62 10.81 13.93
CA TYR A 86 -15.97 11.04 13.42
C TYR A 86 -16.81 9.78 13.19
N ASN A 87 -16.20 8.61 13.25
CA ASN A 87 -16.90 7.33 13.07
C ASN A 87 -16.95 6.58 14.40
N VAL A 88 -18.10 6.58 15.06
CA VAL A 88 -18.29 5.94 16.37
C VAL A 88 -17.93 4.45 16.34
N ASN A 89 -18.26 3.76 15.26
CA ASN A 89 -17.99 2.35 15.06
C ASN A 89 -16.72 2.12 14.19
N TRP A 90 -15.70 2.97 14.34
CA TRP A 90 -14.53 2.95 13.46
C TRP A 90 -13.79 1.59 13.45
N ARG A 91 -13.80 0.85 14.57
CA ARG A 91 -13.15 -0.46 14.67
C ARG A 91 -13.86 -1.49 13.79
N GLU A 92 -15.17 -1.67 14.00
CA GLU A 92 -16.00 -2.59 13.24
C GLU A 92 -16.00 -2.23 11.75
N ASN A 93 -16.14 -0.96 11.43
CA ASN A 93 -16.10 -0.48 10.04
C ASN A 93 -14.72 -0.69 9.41
N SER A 94 -13.63 -0.60 10.16
CA SER A 94 -12.29 -0.94 9.66
C SER A 94 -12.14 -2.44 9.37
N TYR A 95 -12.76 -3.33 10.17
CA TYR A 95 -12.76 -4.77 9.87
C TYR A 95 -13.59 -5.08 8.62
N TYR A 96 -14.77 -4.48 8.46
CA TYR A 96 -15.56 -4.66 7.23
C TYR A 96 -14.83 -4.12 6.00
N LEU A 97 -14.23 -2.95 6.10
CA LEU A 97 -13.45 -2.34 5.03
C LEU A 97 -12.24 -3.20 4.65
N PHE A 98 -11.56 -3.75 5.65
CA PHE A 98 -10.42 -4.65 5.47
C PHE A 98 -10.83 -5.92 4.72
N ALA A 99 -11.90 -6.59 5.17
CA ALA A 99 -12.40 -7.79 4.52
C ALA A 99 -12.86 -7.51 3.08
N PHE A 100 -13.59 -6.40 2.86
CA PHE A 100 -14.02 -5.96 1.55
C PHE A 100 -12.81 -5.74 0.61
N ALA A 101 -11.82 -4.98 1.05
CA ALA A 101 -10.65 -4.67 0.23
C ALA A 101 -9.87 -5.94 -0.15
N TRP A 102 -9.73 -6.92 0.75
CA TRP A 102 -9.09 -8.20 0.44
C TRP A 102 -9.89 -9.03 -0.57
N ILE A 103 -11.20 -9.14 -0.39
CA ILE A 103 -12.07 -9.88 -1.32
C ILE A 103 -11.92 -9.30 -2.72
N PHE A 104 -11.98 -7.97 -2.86
CA PHE A 104 -11.85 -7.33 -4.16
C PHE A 104 -10.45 -7.49 -4.78
N GLN A 105 -9.38 -7.45 -4.00
CA GLN A 105 -8.04 -7.72 -4.53
C GLN A 105 -7.90 -9.17 -5.02
N PHE A 106 -8.42 -10.16 -4.30
CA PHE A 106 -8.45 -11.53 -4.78
C PHE A 106 -9.29 -11.67 -6.06
N PHE A 107 -10.40 -10.96 -6.16
CA PHE A 107 -11.22 -10.92 -7.37
C PHE A 107 -10.45 -10.29 -8.55
N GLY A 108 -9.67 -9.23 -8.33
CA GLY A 108 -8.79 -8.65 -9.34
C GLY A 108 -7.78 -9.65 -9.88
N HIS A 109 -7.12 -10.39 -9.00
CA HIS A 109 -6.20 -11.46 -9.41
C HIS A 109 -6.89 -12.62 -10.14
N TYR A 110 -8.14 -12.93 -9.76
CA TYR A 110 -8.94 -13.91 -10.48
C TYR A 110 -9.24 -13.46 -11.92
N ILE A 111 -9.59 -12.20 -12.12
CA ILE A 111 -9.80 -11.62 -13.48
C ILE A 111 -8.51 -11.71 -14.30
N GLU A 112 -7.36 -11.38 -13.70
CA GLU A 112 -6.07 -11.42 -14.38
C GLU A 112 -5.57 -12.84 -14.68
N GLY A 113 -6.09 -13.86 -13.97
CA GLY A 113 -5.64 -15.24 -14.08
C GLY A 113 -4.30 -15.51 -13.37
N ASN A 114 -3.81 -14.57 -12.60
CA ASN A 114 -2.56 -14.66 -11.85
C ASN A 114 -2.81 -14.91 -10.35
N ARG A 115 -1.88 -15.60 -9.71
CA ARG A 115 -1.92 -15.78 -8.25
C ARG A 115 -1.64 -14.44 -7.55
N PRO A 116 -2.28 -14.17 -6.39
CA PRO A 116 -1.95 -13.00 -5.58
C PRO A 116 -0.46 -12.99 -5.19
N ALA A 117 0.20 -11.84 -5.32
CA ALA A 117 1.60 -11.65 -4.93
C ALA A 117 1.82 -12.01 -3.45
N LEU A 118 0.80 -11.85 -2.60
CA LEU A 118 0.81 -12.25 -1.19
C LEU A 118 1.21 -13.72 -0.97
N LEU A 119 0.82 -14.61 -1.87
CA LEU A 119 1.08 -16.05 -1.75
C LEU A 119 2.51 -16.43 -2.15
N THR A 120 3.19 -15.57 -2.90
CA THR A 120 4.54 -15.81 -3.42
C THR A 120 5.60 -14.89 -2.79
N GLY A 121 5.19 -13.72 -2.28
CA GLY A 121 6.08 -12.72 -1.71
C GLY A 121 5.37 -11.83 -0.70
N PHE A 122 5.27 -12.29 0.56
CA PHE A 122 4.62 -11.54 1.63
C PHE A 122 5.24 -10.14 1.84
N LYS A 123 6.58 -10.05 1.82
CA LYS A 123 7.32 -8.79 1.95
C LYS A 123 6.89 -7.80 0.84
N GLN A 124 6.88 -8.26 -0.40
CA GLN A 124 6.52 -7.44 -1.55
C GLN A 124 5.07 -6.95 -1.45
N ALA A 125 4.15 -7.84 -1.07
CA ALA A 125 2.74 -7.46 -0.93
C ALA A 125 2.50 -6.37 0.12
N PHE A 126 3.29 -6.31 1.19
CA PHE A 126 3.13 -5.30 2.23
C PHE A 126 3.93 -4.02 1.99
N LEU A 127 5.16 -4.14 1.49
CA LEU A 127 6.05 -3.00 1.34
C LEU A 127 5.92 -2.31 -0.02
N GLU A 128 5.70 -3.08 -1.08
CA GLU A 128 5.67 -2.53 -2.45
C GLU A 128 4.26 -2.10 -2.90
N ALA A 129 3.19 -2.65 -2.29
CA ALA A 129 1.83 -2.33 -2.69
C ALA A 129 1.50 -0.83 -2.63
N PRO A 130 1.80 -0.08 -1.54
CA PRO A 130 1.56 1.37 -1.54
C PRO A 130 2.38 2.12 -2.60
N LEU A 131 3.62 1.68 -2.87
CA LEU A 131 4.47 2.27 -3.89
C LEU A 131 3.89 2.04 -5.31
N PHE A 132 3.36 0.85 -5.56
CA PHE A 132 2.69 0.52 -6.81
C PHE A 132 1.48 1.43 -7.09
N THR A 133 0.66 1.73 -6.08
CA THR A 133 -0.48 2.65 -6.25
C THR A 133 -0.01 4.07 -6.56
N MET A 134 1.07 4.53 -5.94
CA MET A 134 1.63 5.86 -6.22
C MET A 134 2.32 5.93 -7.58
N GLU A 135 3.01 4.88 -8.03
CA GLU A 135 3.56 4.82 -9.39
C GLU A 135 2.46 4.91 -10.45
N TYR A 136 1.32 4.27 -10.20
CA TYR A 136 0.19 4.33 -11.14
C TYR A 136 -0.38 5.75 -11.27
N VAL A 137 -0.43 6.51 -10.18
CA VAL A 137 -0.87 7.92 -10.15
C VAL A 137 0.21 8.87 -10.67
N TYR A 138 1.47 8.55 -10.42
CA TYR A 138 2.63 9.34 -10.81
C TYR A 138 3.69 8.44 -11.49
N PRO A 139 3.52 8.14 -12.81
CA PRO A 139 4.35 7.17 -13.53
C PRO A 139 5.85 7.45 -13.50
N SER A 140 6.27 8.71 -13.41
CA SER A 140 7.69 9.09 -13.33
C SER A 140 8.28 8.99 -11.92
N LEU A 141 7.56 8.41 -10.96
CA LEU A 141 8.02 8.27 -9.57
C LEU A 141 9.34 7.49 -9.49
N LEU A 142 9.47 6.45 -10.29
CA LEU A 142 10.59 5.50 -10.27
C LEU A 142 11.60 5.70 -11.41
N ASP A 143 11.45 6.72 -12.27
CA ASP A 143 12.36 6.98 -13.39
C ASP A 143 13.81 7.27 -12.96
N SER A 144 14.04 7.51 -11.67
CA SER A 144 15.35 7.77 -11.07
C SER A 144 15.98 6.56 -10.36
N LEU A 145 15.33 5.42 -10.39
CA LEU A 145 15.82 4.14 -9.86
C LEU A 145 16.36 3.27 -11.00
#